data_2b5d7837235a862851bd4d1062f07716
#
_entry.id   2b5d7837235a862851bd4d1062f07716
#
_cell.length_a   1.000
_cell.length_b   1.000
_cell.length_c   1.000
_cell.angle_alpha   90.00
_cell.angle_beta   90.00
_cell.angle_gamma   90.00
#
_symmetry.space_group_name_H-M   'P 1'
#
loop_
_entity.id
_entity.type
_entity.pdbx_description
1 polymer ?
#
loop_
_entity_poly.entity_id
_entity_poly.type
_entity_poly.pdbx_seq_one_letter_code
_entity_poly.pdbx_strand_id
1 'polypeptide(L)'
;MVELFEQNERQNDRQSSKGNQLKWKNDGIWYKADYTGYEGLAEYMISHLLQRSSLRPNEFVLYEPEQIKYKSVVYSGVKSDNFLEEGWQLITLERLFKVFFGQNLYQSIFRIPDVEMRLLFLVEQVERVTKLPDFGAYMNKLFTIDAVFLNEDRHTHNIAILMNQDGKFAYCPIFDNGAGLLADTTLDYPCLLY
;
A
#
# COMPACT_ATOMS: atom_id res chain seq x y z
N MET A 1 11.96 -20.53 -1.52
CA MET A 1 10.64 -21.00 -1.02
C MET A 1 10.66 -20.95 0.49
N VAL A 2 9.71 -20.26 1.08
CA VAL A 2 9.52 -20.13 2.53
C VAL A 2 8.29 -20.91 2.96
N GLU A 3 8.32 -21.56 4.12
CA GLU A 3 7.16 -22.19 4.73
C GLU A 3 6.64 -21.30 5.86
N LEU A 4 5.37 -20.92 5.80
CA LEU A 4 4.71 -20.02 6.75
C LEU A 4 3.54 -20.72 7.44
N PHE A 5 3.23 -20.26 8.65
CA PHE A 5 2.25 -20.86 9.53
C PHE A 5 1.17 -19.85 9.95
N GLU A 6 0.07 -20.32 10.52
CA GLU A 6 -1.04 -19.48 10.98
C GLU A 6 -0.61 -18.37 11.94
N GLN A 7 0.36 -18.63 12.80
CA GLN A 7 0.91 -17.64 13.74
C GLN A 7 1.59 -16.45 13.03
N ASN A 8 2.04 -16.64 11.78
CA ASN A 8 2.66 -15.61 10.96
C ASN A 8 1.61 -14.80 10.18
N GLU A 9 0.38 -15.31 10.05
CA GLU A 9 -0.68 -14.69 9.26
C GLU A 9 -1.16 -13.39 9.92
N ARG A 10 -1.33 -12.34 9.12
CA ARG A 10 -1.86 -11.05 9.56
C ARG A 10 -3.30 -10.89 9.07
N GLN A 11 -4.25 -11.13 9.98
CA GLN A 11 -5.68 -11.05 9.70
C GLN A 11 -6.25 -9.62 9.77
N ASN A 12 -5.51 -8.66 10.33
CA ASN A 12 -6.04 -7.32 10.62
C ASN A 12 -6.06 -6.38 9.41
N ASP A 13 -5.50 -6.79 8.27
CA ASP A 13 -5.51 -6.01 7.03
C ASP A 13 -6.73 -6.32 6.13
N ARG A 14 -7.82 -6.78 6.73
CA ARG A 14 -9.08 -7.14 6.04
C ARG A 14 -9.80 -5.97 5.33
N GLN A 15 -9.16 -4.83 5.20
CA GLN A 15 -9.75 -3.63 4.58
C GLN A 15 -9.06 -3.23 3.27
N SER A 16 -8.32 -4.13 2.63
CA SER A 16 -8.00 -3.91 1.21
C SER A 16 -9.26 -4.16 0.38
N SER A 17 -9.48 -3.43 -0.68
CA SER A 17 -10.61 -3.60 -1.61
C SER A 17 -10.67 -5.01 -2.19
N LYS A 18 -9.53 -5.70 -2.30
CA LYS A 18 -9.38 -7.11 -2.69
C LYS A 18 -9.24 -8.05 -1.47
N GLY A 19 -9.82 -7.72 -0.35
CA GLY A 19 -9.99 -8.30 1.00
C GLY A 19 -9.45 -9.67 1.38
N ASN A 20 -8.93 -10.48 0.46
CA ASN A 20 -8.57 -11.87 0.67
C ASN A 20 -7.10 -12.21 0.38
N GLN A 21 -6.26 -11.23 0.03
CA GLN A 21 -4.85 -11.49 -0.19
C GLN A 21 -4.18 -11.94 1.12
N LEU A 22 -3.59 -13.13 1.12
CA LEU A 22 -2.88 -13.65 2.29
C LEU A 22 -1.60 -12.87 2.51
N LYS A 23 -1.40 -12.41 3.74
CA LYS A 23 -0.22 -11.64 4.17
C LYS A 23 0.33 -12.24 5.46
N TRP A 24 1.65 -12.37 5.53
CA TRP A 24 2.35 -12.88 6.71
C TRP A 24 3.51 -11.96 7.09
N LYS A 25 3.87 -12.02 8.36
CA LYS A 25 5.09 -11.40 8.86
C LYS A 25 5.89 -12.44 9.63
N ASN A 26 7.14 -12.66 9.23
CA ASN A 26 8.07 -13.58 9.89
C ASN A 26 9.47 -12.98 9.89
N ASP A 27 10.12 -12.95 11.04
CA ASP A 27 11.51 -12.48 11.22
C ASP A 27 11.84 -11.13 10.55
N GLY A 28 10.93 -10.16 10.68
CA GLY A 28 11.12 -8.83 10.11
C GLY A 28 10.83 -8.73 8.61
N ILE A 29 10.39 -9.81 7.97
CA ILE A 29 10.06 -9.87 6.55
C ILE A 29 8.55 -9.98 6.39
N TRP A 30 7.99 -9.19 5.47
CA TRP A 30 6.61 -9.30 5.01
C TRP A 30 6.53 -10.19 3.78
N TYR A 31 5.47 -11.00 3.72
CA TYR A 31 5.14 -11.87 2.58
C TYR A 31 3.71 -11.60 2.15
N LYS A 32 3.49 -11.54 0.84
CA LYS A 32 2.17 -11.41 0.22
C LYS A 32 2.03 -12.48 -0.85
N ALA A 33 0.97 -13.29 -0.80
CA ALA A 33 0.65 -14.23 -1.86
C ALA A 33 -0.15 -13.56 -2.98
N ASP A 34 0.01 -14.05 -4.21
CA ASP A 34 -0.87 -13.71 -5.32
C ASP A 34 -2.29 -14.26 -5.05
N TYR A 35 -3.30 -13.53 -5.46
CA TYR A 35 -4.71 -13.88 -5.22
C TYR A 35 -5.54 -13.89 -6.50
N THR A 36 -5.60 -12.80 -7.25
CA THR A 36 -6.42 -12.67 -8.47
C THR A 36 -5.61 -12.72 -9.76
N GLY A 37 -4.28 -12.71 -9.65
CA GLY A 37 -3.43 -12.69 -10.84
C GLY A 37 -1.94 -12.68 -10.53
N TYR A 38 -1.28 -11.62 -10.95
CA TYR A 38 0.16 -11.44 -10.89
C TYR A 38 0.58 -10.28 -9.98
N GLU A 39 -0.12 -10.10 -8.86
CA GLU A 39 0.08 -8.97 -7.95
C GLU A 39 1.54 -8.90 -7.46
N GLY A 40 2.13 -10.03 -7.12
CA GLY A 40 3.53 -10.11 -6.72
C GLY A 40 4.49 -9.70 -7.84
N LEU A 41 4.23 -10.11 -9.08
CA LEU A 41 5.05 -9.69 -10.20
C LEU A 41 4.94 -8.18 -10.44
N ALA A 42 3.74 -7.60 -10.32
CA ALA A 42 3.54 -6.16 -10.44
C ALA A 42 4.31 -5.40 -9.33
N GLU A 43 4.20 -5.82 -8.07
CA GLU A 43 4.97 -5.25 -6.95
C GLU A 43 6.48 -5.29 -7.22
N TYR A 44 7.00 -6.44 -7.66
CA TYR A 44 8.40 -6.61 -8.00
C TYR A 44 8.82 -5.66 -9.13
N MET A 45 8.15 -5.72 -10.28
CA MET A 45 8.50 -4.93 -11.46
C MET A 45 8.44 -3.43 -11.17
N ILE A 46 7.38 -2.96 -10.53
CA ILE A 46 7.20 -1.54 -10.21
C ILE A 46 8.32 -1.08 -9.26
N SER A 47 8.58 -1.80 -8.16
CA SER A 47 9.60 -1.40 -7.20
C SER A 47 11.01 -1.37 -7.80
N HIS A 48 11.35 -2.31 -8.67
CA HIS A 48 12.64 -2.34 -9.36
C HIS A 48 12.77 -1.24 -10.44
N LEU A 49 11.68 -0.85 -11.10
CA LEU A 49 11.67 0.31 -11.99
C LEU A 49 11.82 1.62 -11.21
N LEU A 50 11.19 1.73 -10.03
CA LEU A 50 11.36 2.88 -9.15
C LEU A 50 12.81 3.06 -8.67
N GLN A 51 13.58 2.00 -8.50
CA GLN A 51 15.03 2.10 -8.24
C GLN A 51 15.81 2.82 -9.34
N ARG A 52 15.28 2.88 -10.57
CA ARG A 52 15.88 3.57 -11.72
C ARG A 52 15.35 4.99 -11.91
N SER A 53 14.45 5.43 -11.03
CA SER A 53 13.87 6.77 -11.04
C SER A 53 14.68 7.76 -10.20
N SER A 54 14.18 8.97 -10.03
CA SER A 54 14.74 9.99 -9.12
C SER A 54 14.35 9.78 -7.66
N LEU A 55 13.57 8.76 -7.34
CA LEU A 55 13.16 8.45 -5.97
C LEU A 55 14.33 7.89 -5.16
N ARG A 56 14.39 8.26 -3.90
CA ARG A 56 15.37 7.70 -2.96
C ARG A 56 14.92 6.31 -2.50
N PRO A 57 15.83 5.41 -2.13
CA PRO A 57 15.50 4.05 -1.69
C PRO A 57 14.52 3.95 -0.52
N ASN A 58 14.46 4.97 0.32
CA ASN A 58 13.54 5.02 1.46
C ASN A 58 12.15 5.62 1.13
N GLU A 59 11.91 6.00 -0.13
CA GLU A 59 10.61 6.56 -0.55
C GLU A 59 9.64 5.50 -1.07
N PHE A 60 10.08 4.26 -1.27
CA PHE A 60 9.23 3.15 -1.71
C PHE A 60 9.70 1.82 -1.11
N VAL A 61 8.81 0.85 -1.07
CA VAL A 61 9.12 -0.52 -0.61
C VAL A 61 9.66 -1.33 -1.78
N LEU A 62 10.81 -1.98 -1.59
CA LEU A 62 11.38 -2.92 -2.56
C LEU A 62 10.82 -4.31 -2.31
N TYR A 63 10.39 -4.97 -3.38
CA TYR A 63 9.84 -6.31 -3.32
C TYR A 63 10.69 -7.29 -4.12
N GLU A 64 10.82 -8.52 -3.60
CA GLU A 64 11.49 -9.63 -4.26
C GLU A 64 10.51 -10.81 -4.43
N PRO A 65 10.55 -11.53 -5.57
CA PRO A 65 9.69 -12.69 -5.76
C PRO A 65 9.97 -13.78 -4.73
N GLU A 66 8.90 -14.42 -4.25
CA GLU A 66 9.03 -15.54 -3.32
C GLU A 66 7.94 -16.59 -3.59
N GLN A 67 8.30 -17.86 -3.39
CA GLN A 67 7.33 -18.94 -3.31
C GLN A 67 7.01 -19.22 -1.84
N ILE A 68 5.73 -19.19 -1.51
CA ILE A 68 5.22 -19.26 -0.13
C ILE A 68 4.45 -20.56 0.01
N LYS A 69 4.93 -21.47 0.88
CA LYS A 69 4.21 -22.66 1.25
C LYS A 69 3.38 -22.41 2.51
N TYR A 70 2.07 -22.56 2.40
CA TYR A 70 1.13 -22.39 3.50
C TYR A 70 0.03 -23.46 3.43
N LYS A 71 -0.21 -24.21 4.51
CA LYS A 71 -1.22 -25.29 4.59
C LYS A 71 -1.17 -26.25 3.40
N SER A 72 0.01 -26.75 3.05
CA SER A 72 0.24 -27.67 1.92
C SER A 72 0.01 -27.08 0.52
N VAL A 73 -0.30 -25.80 0.40
CA VAL A 73 -0.41 -25.07 -0.88
C VAL A 73 0.83 -24.22 -1.08
N VAL A 74 1.33 -24.18 -2.31
CA VAL A 74 2.42 -23.28 -2.72
C VAL A 74 1.83 -22.15 -3.51
N TYR A 75 2.06 -20.93 -3.04
CA TYR A 75 1.63 -19.69 -3.67
C TYR A 75 2.83 -19.01 -4.31
N SER A 76 2.64 -18.40 -5.47
CA SER A 76 3.51 -17.35 -5.94
C SER A 76 3.21 -16.06 -5.16
N GLY A 77 4.21 -15.17 -5.08
CA GLY A 77 4.03 -13.91 -4.39
C GLY A 77 5.33 -13.16 -4.23
N VAL A 78 5.38 -12.26 -3.27
CA VAL A 78 6.56 -11.42 -2.98
C VAL A 78 6.85 -11.35 -1.49
N LYS A 79 8.09 -10.96 -1.20
CA LYS A 79 8.55 -10.56 0.12
C LYS A 79 9.14 -9.16 0.09
N SER A 80 9.12 -8.49 1.23
CA SER A 80 9.80 -7.21 1.47
C SER A 80 10.30 -7.12 2.90
N ASP A 81 11.34 -6.35 3.13
CA ASP A 81 11.76 -6.02 4.49
C ASP A 81 10.68 -5.18 5.19
N ASN A 82 10.60 -5.32 6.51
CA ASN A 82 9.77 -4.45 7.31
C ASN A 82 10.42 -3.06 7.41
N PHE A 83 9.81 -2.07 6.77
CA PHE A 83 10.31 -0.68 6.80
C PHE A 83 9.97 0.07 8.10
N LEU A 84 9.14 -0.54 8.96
CA LEU A 84 8.81 0.07 10.25
C LEU A 84 9.95 -0.12 11.25
N GLU A 85 10.54 0.98 11.69
CA GLU A 85 11.49 1.01 12.80
C GLU A 85 10.77 0.71 14.12
N GLU A 86 11.54 0.33 15.14
CA GLU A 86 11.00 0.11 16.48
C GLU A 86 10.34 1.38 17.03
N GLY A 87 9.15 1.24 17.60
CA GLY A 87 8.37 2.36 18.11
C GLY A 87 7.57 3.14 17.06
N TRP A 88 7.70 2.81 15.78
CA TRP A 88 6.90 3.40 14.70
C TRP A 88 5.75 2.49 14.29
N GLN A 89 4.63 3.10 13.91
CA GLN A 89 3.46 2.42 13.38
C GLN A 89 2.97 3.08 12.10
N LEU A 90 2.42 2.27 11.21
CA LEU A 90 1.74 2.73 10.01
C LEU A 90 0.32 3.18 10.37
N ILE A 91 -0.05 4.37 9.92
CA ILE A 91 -1.40 4.92 10.06
C ILE A 91 -1.93 5.26 8.68
N THR A 92 -2.96 4.54 8.24
CA THR A 92 -3.65 4.86 6.98
C THR A 92 -4.38 6.20 7.10
N LEU A 93 -4.60 6.89 5.98
CA LEU A 93 -5.31 8.16 6.00
C LEU A 93 -6.72 8.01 6.57
N GLU A 94 -7.41 6.90 6.29
CA GLU A 94 -8.72 6.61 6.87
C GLU A 94 -8.66 6.56 8.40
N ARG A 95 -7.66 5.85 8.95
CA ARG A 95 -7.45 5.77 10.40
C ARG A 95 -7.04 7.11 11.00
N LEU A 96 -6.20 7.89 10.31
CA LEU A 96 -5.81 9.23 10.72
C LEU A 96 -7.03 10.12 10.91
N PHE A 97 -7.91 10.15 9.90
CA PHE A 97 -9.12 10.97 9.96
C PHE A 97 -10.08 10.51 11.06
N LYS A 98 -10.25 9.22 11.24
CA LYS A 98 -11.08 8.67 12.31
C LYS A 98 -10.56 9.07 13.69
N VAL A 99 -9.24 9.01 13.91
CA VAL A 99 -8.63 9.31 15.22
C VAL A 99 -8.62 10.82 15.52
N PHE A 100 -8.23 11.65 14.55
CA PHE A 100 -8.01 13.08 14.80
C PHE A 100 -9.24 13.96 14.54
N PHE A 101 -10.17 13.51 13.68
CA PHE A 101 -11.36 14.28 13.34
C PHE A 101 -12.67 13.60 13.75
N GLY A 102 -12.62 12.34 14.21
CA GLY A 102 -13.82 11.56 14.54
C GLY A 102 -14.71 11.26 13.33
N GLN A 103 -14.18 11.41 12.11
CA GLN A 103 -14.92 11.32 10.85
C GLN A 103 -14.33 10.24 9.94
N ASN A 104 -15.18 9.69 9.09
CA ASN A 104 -14.77 8.84 7.99
C ASN A 104 -14.24 9.70 6.84
N LEU A 105 -12.99 9.48 6.41
CA LEU A 105 -12.34 10.26 5.36
C LEU A 105 -13.09 10.15 4.04
N TYR A 106 -13.48 8.94 3.64
CA TYR A 106 -14.21 8.71 2.40
C TYR A 106 -15.48 9.56 2.34
N GLN A 107 -16.30 9.53 3.39
CA GLN A 107 -17.51 10.34 3.45
C GLN A 107 -17.23 11.84 3.44
N SER A 108 -16.14 12.28 4.06
CA SER A 108 -15.76 13.69 4.11
C SER A 108 -15.33 14.21 2.74
N ILE A 109 -14.52 13.43 2.02
CA ILE A 109 -14.04 13.77 0.66
C ILE A 109 -15.21 13.80 -0.33
N PHE A 110 -16.08 12.81 -0.32
CA PHE A 110 -17.17 12.73 -1.32
C PHE A 110 -18.27 13.78 -1.17
N ARG A 111 -18.29 14.51 -0.06
CA ARG A 111 -19.14 15.71 0.10
C ARG A 111 -18.66 16.92 -0.71
N ILE A 112 -17.40 16.88 -1.15
CA ILE A 112 -16.79 17.92 -1.98
C ILE A 112 -17.00 17.51 -3.44
N PRO A 113 -17.78 18.22 -4.25
CA PRO A 113 -18.08 17.82 -5.65
C PRO A 113 -16.85 17.81 -6.54
N ASP A 114 -16.01 18.81 -6.42
CA ASP A 114 -14.83 19.02 -7.25
C ASP A 114 -13.65 18.14 -6.83
N VAL A 115 -13.02 17.45 -7.78
CA VAL A 115 -11.94 16.47 -7.52
C VAL A 115 -10.66 17.16 -7.04
N GLU A 116 -10.32 18.31 -7.63
CA GLU A 116 -9.13 19.07 -7.23
C GLU A 116 -9.30 19.58 -5.79
N MET A 117 -10.47 20.11 -5.47
CA MET A 117 -10.79 20.55 -4.11
C MET A 117 -10.77 19.41 -3.09
N ARG A 118 -11.10 18.16 -3.49
CA ARG A 118 -10.94 16.98 -2.61
C ARG A 118 -9.48 16.75 -2.25
N LEU A 119 -8.60 16.83 -3.24
CA LEU A 119 -7.16 16.65 -3.01
C LEU A 119 -6.59 17.77 -2.15
N LEU A 120 -6.93 19.02 -2.45
CA LEU A 120 -6.51 20.18 -1.64
C LEU A 120 -6.97 20.06 -0.19
N PHE A 121 -8.23 19.72 0.02
CA PHE A 121 -8.77 19.46 1.36
C PHE A 121 -7.98 18.37 2.08
N LEU A 122 -7.72 17.23 1.43
CA LEU A 122 -6.96 16.13 2.01
C LEU A 122 -5.56 16.57 2.44
N VAL A 123 -4.84 17.23 1.54
CA VAL A 123 -3.48 17.74 1.79
C VAL A 123 -3.48 18.68 2.99
N GLU A 124 -4.35 19.68 2.98
CA GLU A 124 -4.46 20.66 4.06
C GLU A 124 -4.74 20.01 5.43
N GLN A 125 -5.70 19.05 5.49
CA GLN A 125 -6.03 18.39 6.74
C GLN A 125 -4.86 17.53 7.26
N VAL A 126 -4.18 16.80 6.39
CA VAL A 126 -3.02 15.97 6.78
C VAL A 126 -1.87 16.85 7.28
N GLU A 127 -1.49 17.89 6.54
CA GLU A 127 -0.42 18.82 6.95
C GLU A 127 -0.76 19.54 8.26
N ARG A 128 -2.02 19.90 8.46
CA ARG A 128 -2.48 20.54 9.69
C ARG A 128 -2.27 19.64 10.92
N VAL A 129 -2.60 18.35 10.82
CA VAL A 129 -2.50 17.40 11.94
C VAL A 129 -1.08 16.92 12.14
N THR A 130 -0.40 16.54 11.05
CA THR A 130 0.88 15.85 11.14
C THR A 130 2.09 16.78 11.20
N LYS A 131 1.91 18.04 10.73
CA LYS A 131 2.98 19.01 10.51
C LYS A 131 4.03 18.52 9.49
N LEU A 132 3.71 17.51 8.68
CA LEU A 132 4.55 17.11 7.57
C LEU A 132 4.47 18.16 6.47
N PRO A 133 5.59 18.81 6.09
CA PRO A 133 5.59 19.79 5.02
C PRO A 133 5.45 19.09 3.65
N ASP A 134 4.85 19.77 2.68
CA ASP A 134 4.80 19.29 1.29
C ASP A 134 4.10 17.92 1.11
N PHE A 135 3.04 17.63 1.88
CA PHE A 135 2.26 16.41 1.69
C PHE A 135 1.65 16.35 0.29
N GLY A 136 1.34 17.49 -0.32
CA GLY A 136 0.92 17.57 -1.71
C GLY A 136 1.97 17.01 -2.68
N ALA A 137 3.25 17.26 -2.45
CA ALA A 137 4.33 16.68 -3.27
C ALA A 137 4.43 15.15 -3.09
N TYR A 138 4.21 14.64 -1.88
CA TYR A 138 4.11 13.19 -1.65
C TYR A 138 2.93 12.57 -2.42
N MET A 139 1.75 13.19 -2.37
CA MET A 139 0.57 12.72 -3.12
C MET A 139 0.80 12.77 -4.63
N ASN A 140 1.48 13.79 -5.13
CA ASN A 140 1.83 13.89 -6.54
C ASN A 140 2.75 12.75 -7.00
N LYS A 141 3.78 12.42 -6.22
CA LYS A 141 4.64 11.25 -6.49
C LYS A 141 3.81 9.96 -6.54
N LEU A 142 2.95 9.74 -5.54
CA LEU A 142 2.11 8.56 -5.44
C LEU A 142 1.20 8.41 -6.66
N PHE A 143 0.44 9.46 -7.01
CA PHE A 143 -0.46 9.43 -8.16
C PHE A 143 0.27 9.37 -9.51
N THR A 144 1.49 9.92 -9.60
CA THR A 144 2.31 9.76 -10.80
C THR A 144 2.71 8.30 -10.99
N ILE A 145 3.11 7.61 -9.91
CA ILE A 145 3.42 6.18 -9.95
C ILE A 145 2.18 5.39 -10.35
N ASP A 146 1.03 5.66 -9.71
CA ASP A 146 -0.22 4.97 -10.03
C ASP A 146 -0.64 5.18 -11.49
N ALA A 147 -0.50 6.40 -12.02
CA ALA A 147 -0.82 6.69 -13.41
C ALA A 147 0.14 6.01 -14.41
N VAL A 148 1.45 6.00 -14.11
CA VAL A 148 2.46 5.37 -14.99
C VAL A 148 2.31 3.87 -15.03
N PHE A 149 2.00 3.25 -13.88
CA PHE A 149 1.89 1.81 -13.76
C PHE A 149 0.46 1.27 -13.77
N LEU A 150 -0.53 2.13 -14.07
CA LEU A 150 -1.95 1.77 -14.17
C LEU A 150 -2.46 1.09 -12.88
N ASN A 151 -2.11 1.63 -11.72
CA ASN A 151 -2.58 1.10 -10.44
C ASN A 151 -4.02 1.57 -10.18
N GLU A 152 -4.97 0.65 -10.26
CA GLU A 152 -6.41 0.94 -10.16
C GLU A 152 -6.97 0.83 -8.72
N ASP A 153 -6.16 0.40 -7.75
CA ASP A 153 -6.62 0.13 -6.39
C ASP A 153 -6.02 1.06 -5.33
N ARG A 154 -5.67 2.32 -5.69
CA ARG A 154 -5.18 3.30 -4.73
C ARG A 154 -6.31 3.95 -3.95
N HIS A 155 -6.74 3.33 -2.89
CA HIS A 155 -7.75 3.87 -1.97
C HIS A 155 -7.13 4.41 -0.68
N THR A 156 -7.94 5.07 0.17
CA THR A 156 -7.49 5.76 1.39
C THR A 156 -6.86 4.85 2.47
N HIS A 157 -7.06 3.55 2.38
CA HIS A 157 -6.38 2.56 3.24
C HIS A 157 -4.98 2.17 2.71
N ASN A 158 -4.68 2.42 1.42
CA ASN A 158 -3.37 2.16 0.80
C ASN A 158 -2.51 3.43 0.73
N ILE A 159 -2.96 4.52 1.35
CA ILE A 159 -2.18 5.74 1.55
C ILE A 159 -1.97 5.90 3.05
N ALA A 160 -0.71 6.00 3.47
CA ALA A 160 -0.37 6.00 4.88
C ALA A 160 0.74 7.00 5.22
N ILE A 161 0.84 7.30 6.49
CA ILE A 161 1.94 8.00 7.14
C ILE A 161 2.46 7.15 8.29
N LEU A 162 3.63 7.47 8.79
CA LEU A 162 4.19 6.83 9.99
C LEU A 162 3.99 7.73 11.20
N MET A 163 3.75 7.13 12.36
CA MET A 163 3.69 7.82 13.65
C MET A 163 4.48 7.03 14.69
N ASN A 164 5.29 7.73 15.48
CA ASN A 164 6.00 7.12 16.60
C ASN A 164 5.22 7.24 17.92
N GLN A 165 5.76 6.67 18.98
CA GLN A 165 5.16 6.71 20.32
C GLN A 165 5.08 8.12 20.92
N ASP A 166 5.94 9.03 20.49
CA ASP A 166 5.93 10.45 20.93
C ASP A 166 4.93 11.31 20.13
N GLY A 167 4.19 10.72 19.20
CA GLY A 167 3.25 11.44 18.33
C GLY A 167 3.93 12.21 17.19
N LYS A 168 5.20 11.93 16.87
CA LYS A 168 5.87 12.49 15.69
C LYS A 168 5.48 11.72 14.45
N PHE A 169 5.34 12.44 13.35
CA PHE A 169 4.97 11.87 12.06
C PHE A 169 6.15 11.85 11.08
N ALA A 170 6.13 10.89 10.16
CA ALA A 170 7.04 10.78 9.03
C ALA A 170 6.29 10.28 7.79
N TYR A 171 6.88 10.49 6.61
CA TYR A 171 6.35 9.92 5.39
C TYR A 171 6.49 8.40 5.39
N CYS A 172 5.42 7.73 4.94
CA CYS A 172 5.48 6.30 4.69
C CYS A 172 6.11 6.05 3.32
N PRO A 173 7.02 5.08 3.18
CA PRO A 173 7.42 4.61 1.86
C PRO A 173 6.18 4.21 1.04
N ILE A 174 6.20 4.46 -0.27
CA ILE A 174 5.12 4.06 -1.19
C ILE A 174 5.11 2.54 -1.29
N PHE A 175 3.97 1.93 -1.06
CA PHE A 175 3.75 0.49 -1.01
C PHE A 175 2.43 0.11 -1.66
N ASP A 176 2.18 -1.19 -1.80
CA ASP A 176 0.91 -1.77 -2.29
C ASP A 176 0.58 -1.33 -3.73
N ASN A 177 1.48 -1.68 -4.65
CA ASN A 177 1.35 -1.43 -6.09
C ASN A 177 0.91 -2.68 -6.87
N GLY A 178 0.46 -3.73 -6.19
CA GLY A 178 0.11 -5.03 -6.79
C GLY A 178 -1.08 -4.99 -7.74
N ALA A 179 -1.88 -3.92 -7.72
CA ALA A 179 -2.97 -3.71 -8.68
C ALA A 179 -2.52 -2.95 -9.94
N GLY A 180 -1.21 -2.71 -10.10
CA GLY A 180 -0.65 -2.09 -11.29
C GLY A 180 -0.36 -3.08 -12.41
N LEU A 181 0.02 -2.56 -13.59
CA LEU A 181 0.44 -3.33 -14.75
C LEU A 181 -0.61 -4.34 -15.24
N LEU A 182 -1.89 -4.07 -15.02
CA LEU A 182 -3.00 -4.97 -15.38
C LEU A 182 -2.82 -6.37 -14.76
N ALA A 183 -2.40 -6.45 -13.49
CA ALA A 183 -2.06 -7.70 -12.83
C ALA A 183 -3.27 -8.56 -12.47
N ASP A 184 -4.49 -8.00 -12.41
CA ASP A 184 -5.72 -8.73 -12.11
C ASP A 184 -6.24 -9.45 -13.35
N THR A 185 -5.95 -10.74 -13.47
CA THR A 185 -6.36 -11.53 -14.65
C THR A 185 -7.86 -11.77 -14.71
N THR A 186 -8.60 -11.51 -13.66
CA THR A 186 -10.07 -11.67 -13.64
C THR A 186 -10.79 -10.46 -14.21
N LEU A 187 -10.20 -9.27 -14.10
CA LEU A 187 -10.75 -8.02 -14.58
C LEU A 187 -10.11 -7.58 -15.90
N ASP A 188 -8.77 -7.67 -15.99
CA ASP A 188 -8.00 -7.08 -17.07
C ASP A 188 -7.97 -7.94 -18.34
N TYR A 189 -8.15 -9.27 -18.21
CA TYR A 189 -8.08 -10.21 -19.33
C TYR A 189 -9.30 -11.15 -19.44
N PRO A 190 -10.54 -10.65 -19.38
CA PRO A 190 -11.72 -11.52 -19.40
C PRO A 190 -11.87 -12.30 -20.70
N CYS A 191 -11.20 -11.87 -21.78
CA CYS A 191 -11.31 -12.50 -23.12
C CYS A 191 -10.24 -13.56 -23.42
N LEU A 192 -9.25 -13.78 -22.56
CA LEU A 192 -8.18 -14.75 -22.77
C LEU A 192 -8.51 -16.17 -22.27
N LEU A 193 -9.75 -16.42 -21.86
CA LEU A 193 -10.23 -17.72 -21.40
C LEU A 193 -10.91 -18.56 -22.51
N TYR A 194 -10.58 -18.32 -23.78
CA TYR A 194 -11.07 -19.11 -24.90
C TYR A 194 -9.93 -19.76 -25.67
#